data_ff1fe43e75075071b44fb62dc11c2d4a
#
_entry.id   ff1fe43e75075071b44fb62dc11c2d4a
#
_cell.length_a   1.000
_cell.length_b   1.000
_cell.length_c   1.000
_cell.angle_alpha   90.00
_cell.angle_beta   90.00
_cell.angle_gamma   90.00
#
_symmetry.space_group_name_H-M   'P 1'
#
loop_
_entity.id
_entity.type
_entity.pdbx_description
1 polymer ?
#
loop_
_entity_poly.entity_id
_entity_poly.type
_entity_poly.pdbx_seq_one_letter_code
_entity_poly.pdbx_strand_id
1 'polypeptide(L)'
;MAVKFLKDKNEFPAKTRQPSVVFGKKVTICQGVTMARVYGWTVGLTRDDLICVPAMIAFGLSGAADPAESLVDLFCELDFAKDKEGAKNEVGAMSRLENGEYQAMVLAPLEKGLFEPDTIALYGNPAQVMRMVQALVYEEKRRIQGNFGGKVECSEYLIAPFKTRSPRVTIPGMGDRIFSMTQDDEMVLAIPGQILGELVQGLKDSGKKIGARYPVTFYQNFQPEFPKPHKDLGAKLGIL
;
A
#
# COMPACT_ATOMS: atom_id res chain seq x y z
N MET A 1 1.12 8.18 -3.93
CA MET A 1 1.40 8.78 -2.60
C MET A 1 2.75 8.27 -2.13
N ALA A 2 3.61 9.17 -1.66
CA ALA A 2 4.91 8.87 -1.07
C ALA A 2 4.79 8.75 0.46
N VAL A 3 5.54 7.83 1.06
CA VAL A 3 5.58 7.56 2.50
C VAL A 3 7.02 7.50 2.95
N LYS A 4 7.33 8.12 4.08
CA LYS A 4 8.63 8.02 4.74
C LYS A 4 8.46 7.83 6.24
N PHE A 5 9.23 6.93 6.82
CA PHE A 5 9.32 6.72 8.26
C PHE A 5 10.48 7.54 8.83
N LEU A 6 10.23 8.27 9.90
CA LEU A 6 11.20 9.19 10.51
C LEU A 6 11.62 8.69 11.88
N LYS A 7 12.92 8.64 12.12
CA LYS A 7 13.49 8.30 13.44
C LYS A 7 13.39 9.47 14.42
N ASP A 8 13.38 10.69 13.90
CA ASP A 8 13.16 11.91 14.68
C ASP A 8 11.94 12.66 14.13
N LYS A 9 10.98 12.97 15.01
CA LYS A 9 9.78 13.75 14.67
C LYS A 9 10.10 15.20 14.23
N ASN A 10 11.31 15.69 14.46
CA ASN A 10 11.74 17.00 14.01
C ASN A 10 12.19 17.04 12.53
N GLU A 11 12.31 15.88 11.88
CA GLU A 11 12.72 15.76 10.47
C GLU A 11 11.58 15.94 9.46
N PHE A 12 10.43 16.45 9.88
CA PHE A 12 9.34 16.73 8.94
C PHE A 12 9.75 17.72 7.86
N PRO A 13 9.44 17.45 6.57
CA PRO A 13 9.61 18.42 5.50
C PRO A 13 8.89 19.74 5.80
N ALA A 14 9.40 20.84 5.24
CA ALA A 14 8.76 22.14 5.38
C ALA A 14 7.28 22.09 4.93
N LYS A 15 6.43 22.83 5.61
CA LYS A 15 4.96 22.90 5.38
C LYS A 15 4.22 21.59 5.65
N THR A 16 4.81 20.64 6.37
CA THR A 16 4.10 19.46 6.87
C THR A 16 2.99 19.88 7.83
N ARG A 17 1.81 19.30 7.67
CA ARG A 17 0.64 19.54 8.52
C ARG A 17 0.47 18.38 9.48
N GLN A 18 0.48 18.64 10.76
CA GLN A 18 0.16 17.68 11.81
C GLN A 18 -1.30 17.87 12.23
N PRO A 19 -2.17 16.84 12.15
CA PRO A 19 -3.60 16.97 12.45
C PRO A 19 -3.87 17.48 13.87
N SER A 20 -3.12 17.03 14.87
CA SER A 20 -3.25 17.50 16.25
C SER A 20 -2.99 19.01 16.38
N VAL A 21 -2.07 19.54 15.59
CA VAL A 21 -1.73 20.99 15.58
C VAL A 21 -2.74 21.79 14.76
N VAL A 22 -3.08 21.30 13.55
CA VAL A 22 -3.94 22.06 12.62
C VAL A 22 -5.40 22.06 13.04
N PHE A 23 -5.90 20.94 13.56
CA PHE A 23 -7.33 20.75 13.89
C PHE A 23 -7.59 20.59 15.38
N GLY A 24 -6.55 20.45 16.21
CA GLY A 24 -6.69 20.13 17.62
C GLY A 24 -7.30 18.74 17.88
N LYS A 25 -7.19 17.81 16.90
CA LYS A 25 -7.82 16.48 16.95
C LYS A 25 -6.87 15.41 16.45
N LYS A 26 -6.99 14.23 17.05
CA LYS A 26 -6.35 13.01 16.59
C LYS A 26 -7.11 12.42 15.40
N VAL A 27 -6.39 11.74 14.52
CA VAL A 27 -6.94 11.12 13.30
C VAL A 27 -6.51 9.65 13.19
N THR A 28 -7.12 8.91 12.29
CA THR A 28 -6.62 7.59 11.88
C THR A 28 -5.51 7.74 10.83
N ILE A 29 -4.68 6.72 10.65
CA ILE A 29 -3.73 6.69 9.53
C ILE A 29 -4.48 6.78 8.19
N CYS A 30 -5.63 6.11 8.06
CA CYS A 30 -6.49 6.18 6.89
C CYS A 30 -6.94 7.62 6.56
N GLN A 31 -7.26 8.44 7.57
CA GLN A 31 -7.53 9.86 7.35
C GLN A 31 -6.29 10.63 6.92
N GLY A 32 -5.11 10.31 7.45
CA GLY A 32 -3.84 10.85 6.95
C GLY A 32 -3.60 10.52 5.48
N VAL A 33 -3.91 9.29 5.06
CA VAL A 33 -3.89 8.85 3.66
C VAL A 33 -4.84 9.70 2.80
N THR A 34 -6.07 9.95 3.27
CA THR A 34 -7.01 10.85 2.57
C THR A 34 -6.41 12.25 2.39
N MET A 35 -5.87 12.82 3.46
CA MET A 35 -5.29 14.16 3.41
C MET A 35 -4.16 14.25 2.39
N ALA A 36 -3.31 13.24 2.29
CA ALA A 36 -2.22 13.21 1.33
C ALA A 36 -2.71 12.90 -0.09
N ARG A 37 -3.55 11.87 -0.26
CA ARG A 37 -3.98 11.34 -1.56
C ARG A 37 -5.04 12.22 -2.23
N VAL A 38 -6.03 12.67 -1.48
CA VAL A 38 -7.20 13.36 -2.03
C VAL A 38 -7.05 14.89 -1.93
N TYR A 39 -6.57 15.38 -0.79
CA TYR A 39 -6.44 16.81 -0.58
C TYR A 39 -5.05 17.37 -0.96
N GLY A 40 -4.13 16.51 -1.35
CA GLY A 40 -2.82 16.94 -1.81
C GLY A 40 -1.92 17.51 -0.70
N TRP A 41 -2.15 17.17 0.56
CA TRP A 41 -1.39 17.72 1.68
C TRP A 41 -0.13 16.89 1.95
N THR A 42 0.87 17.55 2.55
CA THR A 42 1.97 16.87 3.23
C THR A 42 1.58 16.72 4.68
N VAL A 43 1.43 15.49 5.14
CA VAL A 43 0.87 15.15 6.47
C VAL A 43 1.95 14.47 7.29
N GLY A 44 2.24 15.02 8.45
CA GLY A 44 3.08 14.38 9.46
C GLY A 44 2.21 13.72 10.51
N LEU A 45 2.54 12.49 10.86
CA LEU A 45 1.82 11.71 11.87
C LEU A 45 2.81 11.21 12.92
N THR A 46 2.60 11.60 14.13
CA THR A 46 3.27 11.08 15.34
C THR A 46 2.25 10.29 16.17
N ARG A 47 2.68 9.72 17.28
CA ARG A 47 1.78 9.14 18.27
C ARG A 47 0.70 10.13 18.74
N ASP A 48 1.05 11.41 18.85
CA ASP A 48 0.13 12.44 19.37
C ASP A 48 -0.96 12.81 18.36
N ASP A 49 -0.73 12.53 17.06
CA ASP A 49 -1.68 12.77 15.98
C ASP A 49 -2.68 11.62 15.79
N LEU A 50 -2.42 10.44 16.37
CA LEU A 50 -3.13 9.20 16.04
C LEU A 50 -4.12 8.78 17.13
N ILE A 51 -5.25 8.20 16.69
CA ILE A 51 -6.28 7.59 17.55
C ILE A 51 -6.47 6.09 17.25
N CYS A 52 -6.06 5.59 16.10
CA CYS A 52 -6.26 4.20 15.69
C CYS A 52 -5.24 3.27 16.39
N VAL A 53 -5.66 2.60 17.46
CA VAL A 53 -4.78 1.74 18.28
C VAL A 53 -4.15 0.60 17.46
N PRO A 54 -4.88 -0.20 16.65
CA PRO A 54 -4.26 -1.25 15.84
C PRO A 54 -3.16 -0.72 14.90
N ALA A 55 -3.41 0.42 14.26
CA ALA A 55 -2.42 1.03 13.40
C ALA A 55 -1.21 1.56 14.20
N MET A 56 -1.43 2.18 15.37
CA MET A 56 -0.32 2.64 16.23
C MET A 56 0.60 1.47 16.64
N ILE A 57 0.01 0.30 16.92
CA ILE A 57 0.77 -0.93 17.21
C ILE A 57 1.54 -1.39 15.96
N ALA A 58 0.87 -1.47 14.81
CA ALA A 58 1.51 -1.88 13.56
C ALA A 58 2.69 -0.97 13.17
N PHE A 59 2.55 0.33 13.37
CA PHE A 59 3.57 1.32 13.03
C PHE A 59 4.62 1.57 14.14
N GLY A 60 4.60 0.76 15.22
CA GLY A 60 5.56 0.87 16.30
C GLY A 60 5.45 2.15 17.13
N LEU A 61 4.30 2.82 17.10
CA LEU A 61 4.03 4.11 17.75
C LEU A 61 3.24 3.96 19.07
N SER A 62 2.95 2.75 19.52
CA SER A 62 2.11 2.51 20.69
C SER A 62 2.80 2.89 22.01
N GLY A 63 4.11 2.69 22.10
CA GLY A 63 4.89 2.85 23.33
C GLY A 63 4.61 1.79 24.41
N ALA A 64 3.83 0.74 24.09
CA ALA A 64 3.53 -0.36 25.00
C ALA A 64 4.68 -1.40 24.99
N ALA A 65 4.88 -2.10 26.11
CA ALA A 65 5.95 -3.09 26.21
C ALA A 65 5.70 -4.34 25.35
N ASP A 66 4.47 -4.84 25.32
CA ASP A 66 4.02 -5.94 24.45
C ASP A 66 2.70 -5.59 23.77
N PRO A 67 2.76 -4.86 22.67
CA PRO A 67 1.55 -4.41 21.99
C PRO A 67 0.84 -5.51 21.19
N ALA A 68 1.53 -6.61 20.86
CA ALA A 68 0.97 -7.64 19.99
C ALA A 68 -0.12 -8.46 20.70
N GLU A 69 0.08 -8.82 21.98
CA GLU A 69 -0.93 -9.56 22.77
C GLU A 69 -2.19 -8.72 22.98
N SER A 70 -2.03 -7.42 23.28
CA SER A 70 -3.17 -6.49 23.37
C SER A 70 -3.97 -6.39 22.08
N LEU A 71 -3.30 -6.53 20.92
CA LEU A 71 -3.97 -6.53 19.62
C LEU A 71 -4.72 -7.83 19.36
N VAL A 72 -4.23 -8.96 19.84
CA VAL A 72 -4.93 -10.26 19.80
C VAL A 72 -6.24 -10.18 20.58
N ASP A 73 -6.20 -9.67 21.81
CA ASP A 73 -7.41 -9.52 22.63
C ASP A 73 -8.42 -8.58 21.97
N LEU A 74 -7.96 -7.43 21.46
CA LEU A 74 -8.80 -6.48 20.75
C LEU A 74 -9.47 -7.10 19.50
N PHE A 75 -8.77 -7.94 18.74
CA PHE A 75 -9.34 -8.58 17.56
C PHE A 75 -10.46 -9.56 17.91
N CYS A 76 -10.35 -10.24 19.06
CA CYS A 76 -11.44 -11.08 19.58
C CYS A 76 -12.63 -10.23 20.06
N GLU A 77 -12.37 -9.15 20.80
CA GLU A 77 -13.42 -8.29 21.33
C GLU A 77 -14.21 -7.54 20.25
N LEU A 78 -13.58 -7.28 19.10
CA LEU A 78 -14.21 -6.64 17.94
C LEU A 78 -14.80 -7.62 16.93
N ASP A 79 -14.87 -8.91 17.24
CA ASP A 79 -15.31 -9.97 16.31
C ASP A 79 -14.53 -9.98 14.98
N PHE A 80 -13.27 -9.52 15.00
CA PHE A 80 -12.39 -9.59 13.84
C PHE A 80 -11.75 -10.97 13.69
N ALA A 81 -11.69 -11.74 14.74
CA ALA A 81 -11.30 -13.13 14.74
C ALA A 81 -12.29 -13.95 15.58
N LYS A 82 -12.53 -15.18 15.18
CA LYS A 82 -13.47 -16.08 15.88
C LYS A 82 -13.01 -16.44 17.29
N ASP A 83 -11.68 -16.55 17.46
CA ASP A 83 -11.05 -16.97 18.70
C ASP A 83 -9.61 -16.44 18.77
N LYS A 84 -8.95 -16.66 19.93
CA LYS A 84 -7.57 -16.21 20.16
C LYS A 84 -6.55 -16.85 19.23
N GLU A 85 -6.76 -18.06 18.73
CA GLU A 85 -5.87 -18.72 17.80
C GLU A 85 -5.91 -18.00 16.43
N GLY A 86 -7.10 -17.76 15.92
CA GLY A 86 -7.32 -16.96 14.71
C GLY A 86 -6.73 -15.56 14.82
N ALA A 87 -6.95 -14.89 15.97
CA ALA A 87 -6.40 -13.56 16.23
C ALA A 87 -4.87 -13.55 16.27
N LYS A 88 -4.24 -14.55 16.89
CA LYS A 88 -2.78 -14.71 16.91
C LYS A 88 -2.19 -14.91 15.52
N ASN A 89 -2.84 -15.74 14.69
CA ASN A 89 -2.43 -15.96 13.30
C ASN A 89 -2.51 -14.67 12.48
N GLU A 90 -3.60 -13.92 12.60
CA GLU A 90 -3.79 -12.62 11.95
C GLU A 90 -2.74 -11.59 12.38
N VAL A 91 -2.57 -11.40 13.68
CA VAL A 91 -1.60 -10.44 14.24
C VAL A 91 -0.17 -10.87 13.89
N GLY A 92 0.11 -12.18 13.88
CA GLY A 92 1.41 -12.72 13.48
C GLY A 92 1.74 -12.50 12.02
N ALA A 93 0.75 -12.57 11.13
CA ALA A 93 0.92 -12.37 9.69
C ALA A 93 1.00 -10.88 9.28
N MET A 94 0.53 -9.97 10.14
CA MET A 94 0.48 -8.55 9.86
C MET A 94 1.87 -7.93 9.81
N SER A 95 2.12 -7.08 8.81
CA SER A 95 3.37 -6.32 8.71
C SER A 95 3.44 -5.26 9.81
N ARG A 96 4.54 -5.27 10.59
CA ARG A 96 4.73 -4.32 11.70
C ARG A 96 6.15 -3.78 11.73
N LEU A 97 6.31 -2.52 12.16
CA LEU A 97 7.58 -1.92 12.53
C LEU A 97 7.91 -2.26 14.00
N GLU A 98 9.18 -2.26 14.34
CA GLU A 98 9.61 -2.43 15.71
C GLU A 98 9.13 -1.25 16.57
N ASN A 99 8.68 -1.55 17.78
CA ASN A 99 8.14 -0.54 18.67
C ASN A 99 9.22 0.49 19.06
N GLY A 100 8.95 1.75 18.81
CA GLY A 100 9.85 2.86 19.11
C GLY A 100 11.03 3.05 18.12
N GLU A 101 11.14 2.23 17.06
CA GLU A 101 12.18 2.40 16.04
C GLU A 101 12.00 3.69 15.25
N TYR A 102 10.76 4.05 14.96
CA TYR A 102 10.37 5.29 14.31
C TYR A 102 9.48 6.11 15.24
N GLN A 103 9.63 7.44 15.21
CA GLN A 103 8.84 8.36 16.03
C GLN A 103 7.70 9.01 15.24
N ALA A 104 7.79 9.00 13.91
CA ALA A 104 6.82 9.63 13.04
C ALA A 104 6.81 9.00 11.65
N MET A 105 5.79 9.35 10.88
CA MET A 105 5.73 9.13 9.45
C MET A 105 5.28 10.40 8.73
N VAL A 106 5.68 10.55 7.48
CA VAL A 106 5.17 11.58 6.58
C VAL A 106 4.54 10.95 5.36
N LEU A 107 3.37 11.47 5.00
CA LEU A 107 2.60 11.11 3.81
C LEU A 107 2.52 12.34 2.91
N ALA A 108 2.79 12.18 1.62
CA ALA A 108 2.69 13.29 0.67
C ALA A 108 2.29 12.81 -0.73
N PRO A 109 1.71 13.67 -1.57
CA PRO A 109 1.62 13.41 -3.00
C PRO A 109 3.00 13.15 -3.58
N LEU A 110 3.11 12.07 -4.39
CA LEU A 110 4.40 11.65 -4.97
C LEU A 110 5.02 12.74 -5.87
N GLU A 111 4.18 13.45 -6.61
CA GLU A 111 4.59 14.51 -7.54
C GLU A 111 5.24 15.71 -6.87
N LYS A 112 5.12 15.86 -5.56
CA LYS A 112 5.78 16.94 -4.84
C LYS A 112 7.27 16.73 -4.65
N GLY A 113 7.77 15.49 -4.73
CA GLY A 113 9.20 15.19 -4.64
C GLY A 113 9.90 15.71 -3.37
N LEU A 114 9.21 15.71 -2.22
CA LEU A 114 9.70 16.36 -1.00
C LEU A 114 10.77 15.56 -0.26
N PHE A 115 10.83 14.26 -0.51
CA PHE A 115 11.75 13.33 0.14
C PHE A 115 11.86 12.05 -0.68
N GLU A 116 12.95 11.32 -0.49
CA GLU A 116 13.09 9.96 -1.01
C GLU A 116 12.16 9.02 -0.23
N PRO A 117 11.14 8.44 -0.88
CA PRO A 117 10.15 7.63 -0.19
C PRO A 117 10.70 6.26 0.21
N ASP A 118 10.33 5.79 1.39
CA ASP A 118 10.54 4.40 1.82
C ASP A 118 9.54 3.48 1.11
N THR A 119 8.29 3.94 0.97
CA THR A 119 7.22 3.26 0.26
C THR A 119 6.45 4.22 -0.64
N ILE A 120 5.99 3.71 -1.78
CA ILE A 120 5.05 4.40 -2.66
C ILE A 120 3.78 3.56 -2.77
N ALA A 121 2.63 4.14 -2.38
CA ALA A 121 1.33 3.52 -2.53
C ALA A 121 0.57 4.12 -3.74
N LEU A 122 0.19 3.25 -4.66
CA LEU A 122 -0.48 3.55 -5.92
C LEU A 122 -1.88 2.95 -5.89
N TYR A 123 -2.89 3.80 -5.86
CA TYR A 123 -4.28 3.40 -5.89
C TYR A 123 -4.78 3.34 -7.33
N GLY A 124 -5.58 2.34 -7.64
CA GLY A 124 -6.19 2.19 -8.94
C GLY A 124 -7.24 1.08 -8.93
N ASN A 125 -8.05 1.03 -9.97
CA ASN A 125 -8.95 -0.10 -10.17
C ASN A 125 -8.15 -1.38 -10.51
N PRO A 126 -8.76 -2.58 -10.44
CA PRO A 126 -8.07 -3.85 -10.71
C PRO A 126 -7.31 -3.87 -12.04
N ALA A 127 -7.85 -3.24 -13.08
CA ALA A 127 -7.21 -3.21 -14.39
C ALA A 127 -5.94 -2.34 -14.41
N GLN A 128 -5.98 -1.21 -13.74
CA GLN A 128 -4.82 -0.32 -13.60
C GLN A 128 -3.73 -1.01 -12.75
N VAL A 129 -4.12 -1.64 -11.64
CA VAL A 129 -3.19 -2.41 -10.80
C VAL A 129 -2.61 -3.59 -11.57
N MET A 130 -3.44 -4.36 -12.31
CA MET A 130 -2.96 -5.44 -13.18
C MET A 130 -1.91 -4.94 -14.18
N ARG A 131 -2.13 -3.79 -14.80
CA ARG A 131 -1.16 -3.21 -15.76
C ARG A 131 0.16 -2.82 -15.10
N MET A 132 0.11 -2.26 -13.89
CA MET A 132 1.31 -1.94 -13.11
C MET A 132 2.05 -3.21 -12.64
N VAL A 133 1.31 -4.24 -12.20
CA VAL A 133 1.87 -5.56 -11.87
C VAL A 133 2.56 -6.18 -13.08
N GLN A 134 1.95 -6.13 -14.25
CA GLN A 134 2.56 -6.62 -15.50
C GLN A 134 3.89 -5.92 -15.80
N ALA A 135 3.94 -4.62 -15.59
CA ALA A 135 5.16 -3.82 -15.78
C ALA A 135 6.28 -4.24 -14.82
N LEU A 136 5.96 -4.40 -13.52
CA LEU A 136 6.93 -4.84 -12.51
C LEU A 136 7.38 -6.29 -12.73
N VAL A 137 6.46 -7.20 -13.07
CA VAL A 137 6.84 -8.60 -13.37
C VAL A 137 7.78 -8.68 -14.56
N TYR A 138 7.61 -7.79 -15.55
CA TYR A 138 8.50 -7.71 -16.70
C TYR A 138 9.93 -7.33 -16.29
N GLU A 139 10.09 -6.37 -15.38
CA GLU A 139 11.40 -5.90 -14.87
C GLU A 139 11.98 -6.86 -13.81
N GLU A 140 11.19 -7.18 -12.79
CA GLU A 140 11.59 -7.99 -11.63
C GLU A 140 11.75 -9.47 -11.93
N LYS A 141 11.21 -9.97 -13.05
CA LYS A 141 11.25 -11.38 -13.46
C LYS A 141 10.62 -12.35 -12.44
N ARG A 142 9.78 -11.87 -11.54
CA ARG A 142 9.10 -12.66 -10.51
C ARG A 142 7.67 -12.17 -10.30
N ARG A 143 6.78 -13.05 -9.82
CA ARG A 143 5.40 -12.69 -9.52
C ARG A 143 5.32 -11.80 -8.28
N ILE A 144 4.43 -10.82 -8.32
CA ILE A 144 4.09 -9.98 -7.18
C ILE A 144 3.14 -10.76 -6.28
N GLN A 145 3.37 -10.68 -4.96
CA GLN A 145 2.52 -11.32 -3.96
C GLN A 145 1.54 -10.31 -3.37
N GLY A 146 0.39 -10.83 -2.90
CA GLY A 146 -0.59 -10.11 -2.10
C GLY A 146 -0.71 -10.73 -0.71
N ASN A 147 -1.11 -9.93 0.26
CA ASN A 147 -1.49 -10.36 1.59
C ASN A 147 -2.76 -9.60 1.97
N PHE A 148 -3.80 -10.30 2.41
CA PHE A 148 -5.13 -9.75 2.58
C PHE A 148 -5.70 -10.19 3.93
N GLY A 149 -5.80 -9.28 4.89
CA GLY A 149 -6.45 -9.51 6.18
C GLY A 149 -7.82 -8.83 6.31
N GLY A 150 -8.12 -7.89 5.41
CA GLY A 150 -9.37 -7.12 5.42
C GLY A 150 -9.44 -6.05 6.53
N LYS A 151 -8.48 -6.02 7.44
CA LYS A 151 -8.38 -5.10 8.57
C LYS A 151 -6.93 -4.70 8.83
N VAL A 152 -6.69 -3.45 9.20
CA VAL A 152 -5.35 -2.86 9.39
C VAL A 152 -4.48 -2.96 8.11
N GLU A 153 -5.12 -2.99 6.93
CA GLU A 153 -4.45 -3.12 5.63
C GLU A 153 -3.46 -2.00 5.33
N CYS A 154 -3.58 -0.87 6.02
CA CYS A 154 -2.58 0.19 5.95
C CYS A 154 -1.17 -0.32 6.30
N SER A 155 -1.02 -1.37 7.10
CA SER A 155 0.25 -2.01 7.38
C SER A 155 0.82 -2.71 6.14
N GLU A 156 -0.02 -3.33 5.31
CA GLU A 156 0.40 -4.09 4.14
C GLU A 156 0.84 -3.19 2.97
N TYR A 157 0.23 -2.00 2.83
CA TYR A 157 0.63 -1.11 1.74
C TYR A 157 1.54 0.06 2.16
N LEU A 158 1.73 0.31 3.46
CA LEU A 158 2.66 1.32 3.93
C LEU A 158 3.96 0.70 4.49
N ILE A 159 3.86 -0.40 5.26
CA ILE A 159 5.00 -1.02 5.96
C ILE A 159 5.63 -2.15 5.16
N ALA A 160 4.82 -3.08 4.62
CA ALA A 160 5.34 -4.30 4.00
C ALA A 160 6.36 -4.03 2.89
N PRO A 161 6.14 -3.11 1.93
CA PRO A 161 7.12 -2.84 0.88
C PRO A 161 8.45 -2.34 1.44
N PHE A 162 8.42 -1.52 2.45
CA PHE A 162 9.60 -1.02 3.15
C PHE A 162 10.40 -2.15 3.82
N LYS A 163 9.72 -2.99 4.61
CA LYS A 163 10.37 -4.09 5.34
C LYS A 163 10.88 -5.20 4.43
N THR A 164 10.08 -5.60 3.46
CA THR A 164 10.39 -6.77 2.60
C THR A 164 11.21 -6.42 1.38
N ARG A 165 11.39 -5.13 1.09
CA ARG A 165 12.02 -4.63 -0.14
C ARG A 165 11.39 -5.22 -1.41
N SER A 166 10.08 -5.47 -1.36
CA SER A 166 9.34 -6.12 -2.44
C SER A 166 7.98 -5.46 -2.65
N PRO A 167 7.51 -5.39 -3.90
CA PRO A 167 6.17 -4.91 -4.19
C PRO A 167 5.09 -5.76 -3.50
N ARG A 168 3.97 -5.11 -3.18
CA ARG A 168 2.76 -5.74 -2.63
C ARG A 168 1.53 -5.25 -3.36
N VAL A 169 0.59 -6.15 -3.59
CA VAL A 169 -0.77 -5.80 -3.98
C VAL A 169 -1.68 -6.11 -2.80
N THR A 170 -2.56 -5.19 -2.46
CA THR A 170 -3.57 -5.42 -1.42
C THR A 170 -4.91 -4.81 -1.80
N ILE A 171 -5.95 -5.31 -1.14
CA ILE A 171 -7.30 -4.76 -1.17
C ILE A 171 -7.45 -3.90 0.07
N PRO A 172 -7.73 -2.59 -0.07
CA PRO A 172 -7.95 -1.72 1.08
C PRO A 172 -8.98 -2.29 2.05
N GLY A 173 -8.64 -2.29 3.32
CA GLY A 173 -9.47 -2.87 4.36
C GLY A 173 -10.65 -1.98 4.78
N MET A 174 -11.39 -2.45 5.78
CA MET A 174 -12.56 -1.74 6.30
C MET A 174 -12.23 -0.30 6.73
N GLY A 175 -11.12 -0.10 7.46
CA GLY A 175 -10.70 1.23 7.92
C GLY A 175 -10.39 2.19 6.77
N ASP A 176 -9.81 1.69 5.68
CA ASP A 176 -9.54 2.50 4.49
C ASP A 176 -10.82 2.96 3.82
N ARG A 177 -11.81 2.07 3.69
CA ARG A 177 -13.10 2.40 3.06
C ARG A 177 -13.91 3.38 3.91
N ILE A 178 -13.89 3.24 5.23
CA ILE A 178 -14.62 4.14 6.13
C ILE A 178 -13.92 5.51 6.26
N PHE A 179 -12.59 5.54 6.36
CA PHE A 179 -11.85 6.73 6.77
C PHE A 179 -10.92 7.32 5.70
N SER A 180 -10.58 6.59 4.62
CA SER A 180 -9.63 7.09 3.62
C SER A 180 -10.25 7.46 2.28
N MET A 181 -11.56 7.51 2.18
CA MET A 181 -12.28 7.78 0.92
C MET A 181 -11.86 6.81 -0.21
N THR A 182 -11.45 5.60 0.14
CA THR A 182 -11.12 4.58 -0.83
C THR A 182 -12.40 4.06 -1.47
N GLN A 183 -12.45 4.01 -2.80
CA GLN A 183 -13.62 3.57 -3.55
C GLN A 183 -13.73 2.03 -3.53
N ASP A 184 -14.94 1.51 -3.76
CA ASP A 184 -15.22 0.07 -3.69
C ASP A 184 -14.43 -0.75 -4.70
N ASP A 185 -14.10 -0.17 -5.84
CA ASP A 185 -13.33 -0.77 -6.93
C ASP A 185 -11.82 -0.47 -6.87
N GLU A 186 -11.33 0.22 -5.84
CA GLU A 186 -9.91 0.50 -5.70
C GLU A 186 -9.14 -0.65 -5.05
N MET A 187 -7.95 -0.90 -5.59
CA MET A 187 -6.87 -1.71 -5.04
C MET A 187 -5.62 -0.86 -4.85
N VAL A 188 -4.66 -1.38 -4.13
CA VAL A 188 -3.35 -0.72 -3.94
C VAL A 188 -2.25 -1.62 -4.45
N LEU A 189 -1.41 -1.07 -5.33
CA LEU A 189 -0.05 -1.55 -5.53
C LEU A 189 0.88 -0.68 -4.70
N ALA A 190 1.60 -1.29 -3.78
CA ALA A 190 2.60 -0.61 -2.99
C ALA A 190 4.00 -1.14 -3.33
N ILE A 191 4.94 -0.23 -3.49
CA ILE A 191 6.32 -0.56 -3.91
C ILE A 191 7.34 0.11 -2.98
N PRO A 192 8.51 -0.49 -2.79
CA PRO A 192 9.66 0.23 -2.24
C PRO A 192 9.97 1.46 -3.10
N GLY A 193 10.32 2.58 -2.47
CA GLY A 193 10.56 3.83 -3.21
C GLY A 193 11.62 3.70 -4.30
N GLN A 194 12.63 2.86 -4.07
CA GLN A 194 13.79 2.68 -4.97
C GLN A 194 13.41 2.11 -6.34
N ILE A 195 12.32 1.32 -6.44
CA ILE A 195 11.94 0.66 -7.71
C ILE A 195 10.93 1.44 -8.54
N LEU A 196 10.66 2.71 -8.20
CA LEU A 196 9.75 3.54 -9.01
C LEU A 196 10.22 3.66 -10.47
N GLY A 197 11.52 3.80 -10.69
CA GLY A 197 12.12 3.86 -12.03
C GLY A 197 11.84 2.60 -12.85
N GLU A 198 11.94 1.43 -12.22
CA GLU A 198 11.64 0.13 -12.82
C GLU A 198 10.17 0.02 -13.21
N LEU A 199 9.25 0.42 -12.32
CA LEU A 199 7.83 0.45 -12.66
C LEU A 199 7.55 1.34 -13.89
N VAL A 200 8.12 2.55 -13.91
CA VAL A 200 7.94 3.49 -15.02
C VAL A 200 8.53 2.91 -16.33
N GLN A 201 9.69 2.29 -16.28
CA GLN A 201 10.31 1.66 -17.44
C GLN A 201 9.49 0.44 -17.91
N GLY A 202 9.05 -0.42 -16.99
CA GLY A 202 8.21 -1.55 -17.31
C GLY A 202 6.86 -1.16 -17.93
N LEU A 203 6.24 -0.05 -17.48
CA LEU A 203 5.05 0.51 -18.14
C LEU A 203 5.30 0.94 -19.58
N LYS A 204 6.50 1.42 -19.90
CA LYS A 204 6.88 1.80 -21.26
C LYS A 204 7.17 0.60 -22.15
N ASP A 205 7.78 -0.44 -21.60
CA ASP A 205 8.37 -1.53 -22.39
C ASP A 205 7.50 -2.78 -22.48
N SER A 206 6.78 -3.12 -21.42
CA SER A 206 5.95 -4.32 -21.40
C SER A 206 4.65 -4.17 -22.21
N GLY A 207 4.18 -5.26 -22.80
CA GLY A 207 2.88 -5.35 -23.45
C GLY A 207 2.72 -4.55 -24.76
N LYS A 208 3.78 -3.98 -25.32
CA LYS A 208 3.72 -3.17 -26.56
C LYS A 208 3.11 -3.93 -27.74
N LYS A 209 3.45 -5.20 -27.89
CA LYS A 209 3.00 -6.04 -29.02
C LYS A 209 1.50 -6.37 -28.97
N ILE A 210 0.89 -6.31 -27.79
CA ILE A 210 -0.55 -6.53 -27.60
C ILE A 210 -1.32 -5.22 -27.35
N GLY A 211 -0.67 -4.06 -27.53
CA GLY A 211 -1.29 -2.75 -27.34
C GLY A 211 -1.64 -2.40 -25.89
N ALA A 212 -0.94 -3.00 -24.92
CA ALA A 212 -1.18 -2.68 -23.51
C ALA A 212 -0.87 -1.21 -23.20
N ARG A 213 -1.76 -0.55 -22.51
CA ARG A 213 -1.68 0.87 -22.15
C ARG A 213 -1.94 1.10 -20.67
N TYR A 214 -1.46 2.22 -20.16
CA TYR A 214 -1.82 2.74 -18.85
C TYR A 214 -2.25 4.21 -19.00
N PRO A 215 -3.36 4.63 -18.40
CA PRO A 215 -4.38 3.79 -17.73
C PRO A 215 -5.07 2.83 -18.71
N VAL A 216 -5.50 1.67 -18.21
CA VAL A 216 -6.15 0.65 -19.05
C VAL A 216 -7.55 1.12 -19.44
N THR A 217 -7.82 1.09 -20.74
CA THR A 217 -9.15 1.27 -21.28
C THR A 217 -9.63 -0.08 -21.82
N PHE A 218 -10.77 -0.55 -21.36
CA PHE A 218 -11.33 -1.82 -21.83
C PHE A 218 -12.07 -1.64 -23.15
N TYR A 219 -11.63 -2.41 -24.13
CA TYR A 219 -12.44 -2.66 -25.33
C TYR A 219 -12.72 -4.16 -25.37
N GLN A 220 -13.98 -4.50 -25.42
CA GLN A 220 -14.39 -5.85 -25.68
C GLN A 220 -14.06 -6.21 -27.12
N ASN A 221 -13.20 -7.19 -27.34
CA ASN A 221 -12.88 -7.68 -28.67
C ASN A 221 -13.43 -9.11 -28.79
N PHE A 222 -14.46 -9.27 -29.61
CA PHE A 222 -15.11 -10.58 -29.87
C PHE A 222 -14.31 -11.46 -30.82
N GLN A 223 -13.34 -10.91 -31.54
CA GLN A 223 -12.44 -11.65 -32.43
C GLN A 223 -10.99 -11.30 -32.05
N PRO A 224 -10.47 -11.94 -31.00
CA PRO A 224 -9.14 -11.59 -30.53
C PRO A 224 -8.08 -12.00 -31.55
N GLU A 225 -7.27 -11.02 -31.94
CA GLU A 225 -6.07 -11.27 -32.72
C GLU A 225 -4.86 -11.33 -31.79
N PHE A 226 -4.22 -12.48 -31.75
CA PHE A 226 -3.02 -12.65 -30.96
C PHE A 226 -1.76 -12.34 -31.77
N PRO A 227 -0.73 -11.73 -31.15
CA PRO A 227 0.54 -11.45 -31.82
C PRO A 227 1.24 -12.76 -32.24
N LYS A 228 2.09 -12.65 -33.28
CA LYS A 228 2.80 -13.79 -33.87
C LYS A 228 3.49 -14.69 -32.83
N PRO A 229 4.23 -14.20 -31.83
CA PRO A 229 4.87 -15.07 -30.82
C PRO A 229 3.89 -15.96 -30.04
N HIS A 230 2.66 -15.49 -29.82
CA HIS A 230 1.61 -16.29 -29.18
C HIS A 230 1.11 -17.40 -30.10
N LYS A 231 0.86 -17.07 -31.38
CA LYS A 231 0.45 -18.06 -32.40
C LYS A 231 1.52 -19.12 -32.63
N ASP A 232 2.80 -18.70 -32.71
CA ASP A 232 3.94 -19.61 -32.90
C ASP A 232 4.07 -20.61 -31.72
N LEU A 233 3.88 -20.12 -30.47
CA LEU A 233 3.89 -21.01 -29.31
C LEU A 233 2.72 -21.98 -29.31
N GLY A 234 1.51 -21.53 -29.67
CA GLY A 234 0.34 -22.38 -29.78
C GLY A 234 0.52 -23.49 -30.84
N ALA A 235 1.05 -23.15 -32.01
CA ALA A 235 1.39 -24.11 -33.04
C ALA A 235 2.47 -25.12 -32.59
N LYS A 236 3.51 -24.63 -31.90
CA LYS A 236 4.57 -25.51 -31.35
C LYS A 236 4.05 -26.51 -30.32
N LEU A 237 3.03 -26.14 -29.57
CA LEU A 237 2.41 -26.99 -28.56
C LEU A 237 1.23 -27.80 -29.09
N GLY A 238 0.87 -27.65 -30.37
CA GLY A 238 -0.28 -28.33 -30.99
C GLY A 238 -1.65 -27.88 -30.44
N ILE A 239 -1.71 -26.60 -29.96
CA ILE A 239 -2.94 -26.00 -29.38
C ILE A 239 -3.69 -25.16 -30.41
N LEU A 240 -2.99 -24.56 -31.37
CA LEU A 240 -3.51 -23.72 -32.46
C LEU A 240 -3.10 -24.25 -33.82
#